data_9110892cc4f9d9ace3bc1d76104ffd93
#
_entry.id   9110892cc4f9d9ace3bc1d76104ffd93
#
_cell.length_a   1.000
_cell.length_b   1.000
_cell.length_c   1.000
_cell.angle_alpha   90.00
_cell.angle_beta   90.00
_cell.angle_gamma   90.00
#
_symmetry.space_group_name_H-M   'P 1'
#
loop_
_entity.id
_entity.type
_entity.pdbx_description
1 polymer ?
#
loop_
_entity_poly.entity_id
_entity_poly.type
_entity_poly.pdbx_seq_one_letter_code
_entity_poly.pdbx_strand_id
1 'polypeptide(L)'
;NQNLIAIVSMFLSTLIVLKAYFFSPRNRNLCAICLLSAAGANATGASAEAVALLPAELSTLVTAAIRNHPIAQSAQARQRAALQDVAVAERRRWPTLTAITESTVGGAAAASQVMTLRVEQTLWDNGAGEARISAVATAADISELQVALEQQDLAVKTINAWEAMLSAQRRLNAATTTVTAIEGFKAQMTRRVDSMASPAIDLALVEARLLQTQVERLAAANGLRVALQNLARLTGLTRLDEQTWADAATVAKPLSRAGVAAFKMQLRNADWEAITRHHPLVEKAQLEYAVANAQLKAKLADRWPQAYARVEQPLANNPLTSSNQASYLVGLRYTPGAGFSTQLEARALAERLEAQSHDIEDATRTVTQLIFDDEQAFQTSAAQAQAQAASLLGAQRVLASYERQFHAGRKTWQDLLNAAREVAQNEFNLSDAQSAMQGAMYRLQVRLGAIAALNQK
;
A
#
# COMPACT_ATOMS: atom_id res chain seq x y z
N ASN A 1 43.62 -6.38 -33.89
CA ASN A 1 42.52 -5.67 -33.20
C ASN A 1 41.68 -4.80 -34.14
N GLN A 2 42.21 -4.24 -35.22
CA GLN A 2 41.41 -3.45 -36.19
C GLN A 2 40.50 -4.33 -37.06
N ASN A 3 40.92 -5.57 -37.40
CA ASN A 3 40.13 -6.49 -38.20
C ASN A 3 38.91 -7.04 -37.45
N LEU A 4 38.99 -7.18 -36.12
CA LEU A 4 37.87 -7.66 -35.32
C LEU A 4 36.72 -6.63 -35.23
N ILE A 5 37.07 -5.36 -35.09
CA ILE A 5 36.09 -4.24 -35.07
C ILE A 5 35.42 -4.08 -36.45
N ALA A 6 36.18 -4.24 -37.53
CA ALA A 6 35.64 -4.19 -38.89
C ALA A 6 34.69 -5.35 -39.19
N ILE A 7 34.99 -6.57 -38.74
CA ILE A 7 34.15 -7.76 -38.93
C ILE A 7 32.85 -7.63 -38.12
N VAL A 8 32.91 -7.18 -36.88
CA VAL A 8 31.73 -6.94 -36.04
C VAL A 8 30.86 -5.81 -36.61
N SER A 9 31.48 -4.73 -37.12
CA SER A 9 30.75 -3.61 -37.74
C SER A 9 30.08 -4.01 -39.06
N MET A 10 30.77 -4.79 -39.90
CA MET A 10 30.22 -5.29 -41.17
C MET A 10 29.10 -6.29 -40.93
N PHE A 11 29.18 -7.10 -39.85
CA PHE A 11 28.13 -8.04 -39.45
C PHE A 11 26.89 -7.37 -38.91
N LEU A 12 27.06 -6.31 -38.07
CA LEU A 12 25.93 -5.51 -37.58
C LEU A 12 25.19 -4.84 -38.76
N SER A 13 25.92 -4.32 -39.75
CA SER A 13 25.30 -3.66 -40.89
C SER A 13 24.59 -4.61 -41.85
N THR A 14 25.15 -5.82 -42.10
CA THR A 14 24.46 -6.85 -42.90
C THR A 14 23.29 -7.50 -42.19
N LEU A 15 23.33 -7.67 -40.88
CA LEU A 15 22.20 -8.18 -40.11
C LEU A 15 21.03 -7.19 -40.03
N ILE A 16 21.34 -5.90 -39.95
CA ILE A 16 20.32 -4.81 -40.00
C ILE A 16 19.67 -4.78 -41.38
N VAL A 17 20.40 -4.97 -42.46
CA VAL A 17 19.88 -5.02 -43.84
C VAL A 17 19.04 -6.28 -44.05
N LEU A 18 19.44 -7.45 -43.56
CA LEU A 18 18.65 -8.69 -43.65
C LEU A 18 17.36 -8.60 -42.85
N LYS A 19 17.38 -8.00 -41.67
CA LYS A 19 16.19 -7.74 -40.86
C LYS A 19 15.23 -6.77 -41.53
N ALA A 20 15.73 -5.77 -42.23
CA ALA A 20 14.93 -4.82 -43.03
C ALA A 20 14.31 -5.47 -44.28
N TYR A 21 14.99 -6.47 -44.89
CA TYR A 21 14.51 -7.14 -46.09
C TYR A 21 13.46 -8.25 -45.79
N PHE A 22 13.58 -8.95 -44.66
CA PHE A 22 12.63 -10.00 -44.24
C PHE A 22 11.44 -9.48 -43.42
N PHE A 23 11.53 -8.30 -42.82
CA PHE A 23 10.47 -7.65 -42.05
C PHE A 23 10.07 -6.30 -42.64
N SER A 24 9.75 -6.25 -43.93
CA SER A 24 9.00 -5.12 -44.48
C SER A 24 7.57 -5.14 -43.87
N PRO A 25 7.13 -4.07 -43.20
CA PRO A 25 5.78 -4.00 -42.64
C PRO A 25 4.77 -3.71 -43.75
N ARG A 26 4.40 -4.75 -44.50
CA ARG A 26 3.33 -4.67 -45.49
C ARG A 26 2.06 -5.30 -44.95
N ASN A 27 1.65 -4.89 -43.74
CA ASN A 27 0.27 -5.04 -43.24
C ASN A 27 0.16 -4.31 -41.86
N ARG A 28 0.16 -3.00 -41.93
CA ARG A 28 -0.33 -2.14 -40.84
C ARG A 28 -1.29 -1.13 -41.45
N ASN A 29 -2.36 -1.62 -42.04
CA ASN A 29 -3.57 -0.82 -42.20
C ASN A 29 -4.51 -1.19 -41.07
N LEU A 30 -5.11 -0.16 -40.49
CA LEU A 30 -6.14 -0.10 -39.46
C LEU A 30 -5.66 0.17 -38.05
N CYS A 31 -5.37 1.43 -37.81
CA CYS A 31 -5.93 2.20 -36.71
C CYS A 31 -5.49 3.68 -36.85
N ALA A 32 -5.93 4.29 -37.95
CA ALA A 32 -5.91 5.74 -38.11
C ALA A 32 -7.38 6.21 -38.04
N ILE A 33 -7.94 6.19 -36.84
CA ILE A 33 -9.17 6.94 -36.51
C ILE A 33 -9.00 7.36 -35.04
N CYS A 34 -8.43 8.51 -34.83
CA CYS A 34 -8.59 9.36 -33.66
C CYS A 34 -7.80 10.66 -33.87
N LEU A 35 -8.16 11.38 -34.92
CA LEU A 35 -7.84 12.79 -35.05
C LEU A 35 -9.00 13.44 -35.83
N LEU A 36 -10.08 13.73 -35.13
CA LEU A 36 -11.06 14.76 -35.47
C LEU A 36 -12.03 14.89 -34.30
N SER A 37 -11.91 15.94 -33.57
CA SER A 37 -12.99 16.78 -33.08
C SER A 37 -12.53 17.56 -31.84
N ALA A 38 -11.73 18.57 -32.07
CA ALA A 38 -11.79 19.76 -31.24
C ALA A 38 -13.00 20.56 -31.73
N ALA A 39 -14.16 20.31 -31.18
CA ALA A 39 -15.31 21.16 -31.29
C ALA A 39 -16.07 21.11 -29.98
N GLY A 40 -16.03 22.23 -29.27
CA GLY A 40 -16.86 22.73 -28.19
C GLY A 40 -17.96 21.80 -27.66
N ALA A 41 -17.69 21.23 -26.49
CA ALA A 41 -18.73 21.00 -25.52
C ALA A 41 -18.22 21.66 -24.22
N ASN A 42 -18.75 22.83 -23.94
CA ASN A 42 -18.86 23.33 -22.58
C ASN A 42 -19.67 22.30 -21.78
N ALA A 43 -19.03 21.21 -21.41
CA ALA A 43 -19.48 20.44 -20.27
C ALA A 43 -19.15 21.36 -19.08
N THR A 44 -20.19 22.06 -18.61
CA THR A 44 -20.25 22.56 -17.25
C THR A 44 -19.68 21.49 -16.36
N GLY A 45 -18.45 21.74 -15.90
CA GLY A 45 -17.81 20.92 -14.90
C GLY A 45 -18.78 20.88 -13.70
N ALA A 46 -19.48 19.77 -13.55
CA ALA A 46 -19.86 19.35 -12.23
C ALA A 46 -18.54 19.28 -11.50
N SER A 47 -18.25 20.33 -10.74
CA SER A 47 -17.18 20.40 -9.79
C SER A 47 -17.24 19.07 -9.06
N ALA A 48 -16.21 18.24 -9.21
CA ALA A 48 -15.92 17.19 -8.27
C ALA A 48 -15.80 17.92 -6.93
N GLU A 49 -16.93 18.02 -6.25
CA GLU A 49 -17.11 18.70 -4.99
C GLU A 49 -16.16 17.97 -4.05
N ALA A 50 -15.18 18.69 -3.63
CA ALA A 50 -13.98 18.24 -2.93
C ALA A 50 -14.33 17.09 -2.00
N VAL A 51 -13.84 15.87 -2.34
CA VAL A 51 -13.61 14.82 -1.36
C VAL A 51 -12.99 15.52 -0.17
N ALA A 52 -13.68 15.56 0.97
CA ALA A 52 -13.23 16.30 2.14
C ALA A 52 -11.82 15.83 2.45
N LEU A 53 -10.84 16.65 2.08
CA LEU A 53 -9.43 16.33 2.21
C LEU A 53 -9.15 16.00 3.67
N LEU A 54 -8.27 15.04 3.90
CA LEU A 54 -7.74 14.77 5.24
C LEU A 54 -7.34 16.10 5.90
N PRO A 55 -7.53 16.27 7.22
CA PRO A 55 -7.04 17.45 7.94
C PRO A 55 -5.58 17.72 7.56
N ALA A 56 -5.20 18.99 7.50
CA ALA A 56 -3.85 19.38 7.06
C ALA A 56 -2.75 18.65 7.85
N GLU A 57 -2.95 18.50 9.16
CA GLU A 57 -2.03 17.82 10.06
C GLU A 57 -1.92 16.32 9.72
N LEU A 58 -3.05 15.65 9.50
CA LEU A 58 -3.06 14.23 9.13
C LEU A 58 -2.47 14.02 7.73
N SER A 59 -2.76 14.92 6.79
CA SER A 59 -2.21 14.84 5.42
C SER A 59 -0.69 14.99 5.40
N THR A 60 -0.12 15.85 6.25
CA THR A 60 1.34 16.01 6.40
C THR A 60 1.97 14.75 7.00
N LEU A 61 1.34 14.11 7.98
CA LEU A 61 1.80 12.87 8.58
C LEU A 61 1.76 11.69 7.60
N VAL A 62 0.66 11.55 6.85
CA VAL A 62 0.53 10.52 5.81
C VAL A 62 1.60 10.71 4.74
N THR A 63 1.82 11.95 4.28
CA THR A 63 2.88 12.25 3.31
C THR A 63 4.26 11.96 3.86
N ALA A 64 4.53 12.29 5.13
CA ALA A 64 5.79 11.98 5.79
C ALA A 64 6.00 10.46 5.91
N ALA A 65 4.96 9.69 6.27
CA ALA A 65 5.03 8.24 6.32
C ALA A 65 5.35 7.64 4.95
N ILE A 66 4.66 8.07 3.89
CA ILE A 66 4.90 7.59 2.52
C ILE A 66 6.34 7.91 2.04
N ARG A 67 6.89 9.08 2.41
CA ARG A 67 8.24 9.47 1.99
C ARG A 67 9.34 8.79 2.79
N ASN A 68 9.18 8.67 4.09
CA ASN A 68 10.26 8.30 5.01
C ASN A 68 10.26 6.82 5.38
N HIS A 69 9.12 6.13 5.27
CA HIS A 69 9.02 4.76 5.77
C HIS A 69 9.81 3.78 4.89
N PRO A 70 10.66 2.89 5.49
CA PRO A 70 11.50 1.97 4.72
C PRO A 70 10.74 1.03 3.77
N ILE A 71 9.50 0.64 4.12
CA ILE A 71 8.65 -0.20 3.26
C ILE A 71 8.34 0.51 1.94
N ALA A 72 7.96 1.79 1.97
CA ALA A 72 7.68 2.56 0.76
C ALA A 72 8.94 2.72 -0.11
N GLN A 73 10.10 3.01 0.53
CA GLN A 73 11.38 3.11 -0.18
C GLN A 73 11.80 1.78 -0.81
N SER A 74 11.56 0.64 -0.11
CA SER A 74 11.84 -0.69 -0.65
C SER A 74 10.93 -1.03 -1.84
N ALA A 75 9.65 -0.69 -1.78
CA ALA A 75 8.73 -0.87 -2.89
C ALA A 75 9.16 -0.06 -4.13
N GLN A 76 9.53 1.21 -3.96
CA GLN A 76 10.07 2.03 -5.04
C GLN A 76 11.38 1.48 -5.60
N ALA A 77 12.26 0.91 -4.77
CA ALA A 77 13.48 0.27 -5.24
C ALA A 77 13.17 -0.97 -6.09
N ARG A 78 12.18 -1.79 -5.69
CA ARG A 78 11.72 -2.94 -6.48
C ARG A 78 11.11 -2.51 -7.82
N GLN A 79 10.33 -1.42 -7.85
CA GLN A 79 9.81 -0.85 -9.09
C GLN A 79 10.95 -0.44 -10.03
N ARG A 80 11.97 0.28 -9.52
CA ARG A 80 13.14 0.63 -10.34
C ARG A 80 13.89 -0.60 -10.85
N ALA A 81 13.99 -1.66 -10.05
CA ALA A 81 14.59 -2.92 -10.49
C ALA A 81 13.77 -3.58 -11.60
N ALA A 82 12.45 -3.65 -11.46
CA ALA A 82 11.56 -4.22 -12.48
C ALA A 82 11.65 -3.47 -13.82
N LEU A 83 11.79 -2.14 -13.81
CA LEU A 83 12.04 -1.35 -15.03
C LEU A 83 13.39 -1.70 -15.70
N GLN A 84 14.43 -2.03 -14.91
CA GLN A 84 15.70 -2.52 -15.48
C GLN A 84 15.53 -3.93 -16.06
N ASP A 85 14.71 -4.79 -15.45
CA ASP A 85 14.41 -6.12 -15.98
C ASP A 85 13.70 -6.05 -17.33
N VAL A 86 12.85 -5.05 -17.56
CA VAL A 86 12.26 -4.76 -18.89
C VAL A 86 13.37 -4.45 -19.90
N ALA A 87 14.29 -3.55 -19.55
CA ALA A 87 15.41 -3.22 -20.43
C ALA A 87 16.30 -4.43 -20.73
N VAL A 88 16.50 -5.31 -19.76
CA VAL A 88 17.22 -6.60 -19.95
C VAL A 88 16.44 -7.51 -20.89
N ALA A 89 15.11 -7.64 -20.69
CA ALA A 89 14.27 -8.48 -21.54
C ALA A 89 14.28 -8.00 -23.00
N GLU A 90 14.19 -6.70 -23.24
CA GLU A 90 14.26 -6.10 -24.58
C GLU A 90 15.60 -6.36 -25.26
N ARG A 91 16.71 -6.35 -24.50
CA ARG A 91 18.04 -6.65 -25.04
C ARG A 91 18.21 -8.10 -25.50
N ARG A 92 17.33 -9.02 -25.11
CA ARG A 92 17.31 -10.38 -25.67
C ARG A 92 17.00 -10.46 -27.16
N ARG A 93 16.53 -9.36 -27.76
CA ARG A 93 16.41 -9.19 -29.20
C ARG A 93 17.75 -9.01 -29.94
N TRP A 94 18.83 -8.76 -29.19
CA TRP A 94 20.18 -8.54 -29.73
C TRP A 94 20.99 -9.84 -29.74
N PRO A 95 22.05 -9.93 -30.58
CA PRO A 95 22.94 -11.08 -30.59
C PRO A 95 23.58 -11.34 -29.22
N THR A 96 23.68 -12.58 -28.86
CA THR A 96 24.38 -13.02 -27.65
C THR A 96 25.83 -13.36 -28.02
N LEU A 97 26.78 -12.72 -27.32
CA LEU A 97 28.21 -12.99 -27.44
C LEU A 97 28.64 -13.94 -26.31
N THR A 98 29.25 -15.05 -26.66
CA THR A 98 29.77 -16.05 -25.70
C THR A 98 31.20 -16.41 -26.03
N ALA A 99 32.10 -16.39 -25.04
CA ALA A 99 33.45 -16.93 -25.15
C ALA A 99 33.47 -18.27 -24.40
N ILE A 100 33.91 -19.32 -25.09
CA ILE A 100 33.95 -20.66 -24.57
C ILE A 100 35.41 -21.14 -24.65
N THR A 101 35.95 -21.67 -23.55
CA THR A 101 37.22 -22.34 -23.50
C THR A 101 36.99 -23.79 -23.13
N GLU A 102 37.38 -24.69 -24.00
CA GLU A 102 37.27 -26.13 -23.78
C GLU A 102 38.64 -26.74 -23.76
N SER A 103 38.92 -27.58 -22.75
CA SER A 103 40.16 -28.33 -22.62
C SER A 103 39.84 -29.80 -22.71
N THR A 104 40.46 -30.53 -23.63
CA THR A 104 40.34 -31.99 -23.71
C THR A 104 41.28 -32.61 -22.70
N VAL A 105 40.73 -33.31 -21.70
CA VAL A 105 41.48 -34.02 -20.68
C VAL A 105 41.31 -35.54 -20.92
N GLY A 106 42.38 -36.21 -21.39
CA GLY A 106 42.40 -37.64 -21.61
C GLY A 106 42.27 -38.06 -23.09
N GLY A 107 43.10 -38.99 -23.52
CA GLY A 107 43.19 -39.50 -24.88
C GLY A 107 44.62 -39.50 -25.39
N ALA A 108 44.93 -40.25 -26.46
CA ALA A 108 46.25 -40.33 -27.08
C ALA A 108 46.71 -39.02 -27.78
N ALA A 109 45.92 -37.97 -27.76
CA ALA A 109 46.26 -36.66 -28.30
C ALA A 109 46.71 -35.70 -27.18
N ALA A 110 47.73 -34.88 -27.44
CA ALA A 110 48.17 -33.82 -26.52
C ALA A 110 46.99 -32.95 -26.08
N ALA A 111 46.94 -32.61 -24.77
CA ALA A 111 45.93 -31.72 -24.22
C ALA A 111 45.79 -30.48 -25.08
N SER A 112 44.65 -30.29 -25.75
CA SER A 112 44.37 -29.13 -26.58
C SER A 112 43.39 -28.20 -25.88
N GLN A 113 43.75 -26.95 -25.82
CA GLN A 113 42.87 -25.89 -25.33
C GLN A 113 42.35 -25.09 -26.52
N VAL A 114 41.06 -25.10 -26.71
CA VAL A 114 40.39 -24.34 -27.77
C VAL A 114 39.58 -23.24 -27.15
N MET A 115 39.88 -22.00 -27.54
CA MET A 115 39.05 -20.84 -27.21
C MET A 115 38.23 -20.42 -28.43
N THR A 116 36.93 -20.39 -28.28
CA THR A 116 35.98 -20.03 -29.35
C THR A 116 35.11 -18.83 -28.95
N LEU A 117 35.07 -17.83 -29.79
CA LEU A 117 34.11 -16.72 -29.69
C LEU A 117 32.88 -17.06 -30.52
N ARG A 118 31.73 -17.08 -29.89
CA ARG A 118 30.43 -17.38 -30.52
C ARG A 118 29.52 -16.20 -30.42
N VAL A 119 28.93 -15.78 -31.56
CA VAL A 119 27.85 -14.81 -31.65
C VAL A 119 26.62 -15.54 -32.17
N GLU A 120 25.54 -15.51 -31.42
CA GLU A 120 24.29 -16.18 -31.79
C GLU A 120 23.12 -15.19 -31.72
N GLN A 121 22.28 -15.22 -32.77
CA GLN A 121 21.08 -14.41 -32.87
C GLN A 121 19.89 -15.30 -33.23
N THR A 122 18.83 -15.23 -32.41
CA THR A 122 17.54 -15.80 -32.78
C THR A 122 16.90 -14.93 -33.86
N LEU A 123 16.59 -15.54 -35.00
CA LEU A 123 15.96 -14.86 -36.13
C LEU A 123 14.43 -14.98 -36.07
N TRP A 124 13.94 -16.11 -35.64
CA TRP A 124 12.51 -16.38 -35.52
C TRP A 124 12.24 -17.41 -34.41
N ASP A 125 11.31 -17.11 -33.53
CA ASP A 125 10.94 -17.92 -32.36
C ASP A 125 9.43 -18.05 -32.16
N ASN A 126 8.66 -17.88 -33.24
CA ASN A 126 7.21 -17.95 -33.24
C ASN A 126 6.54 -16.98 -32.22
N GLY A 127 7.19 -15.87 -31.87
CA GLY A 127 6.69 -14.87 -30.94
C GLY A 127 6.96 -15.19 -29.46
N ALA A 128 7.74 -16.23 -29.15
CA ALA A 128 8.11 -16.58 -27.77
C ALA A 128 8.83 -15.42 -27.06
N GLY A 129 9.80 -14.79 -27.73
CA GLY A 129 10.55 -13.65 -27.21
C GLY A 129 9.67 -12.45 -26.90
N GLU A 130 8.78 -12.10 -27.84
CA GLU A 130 7.84 -10.98 -27.63
C GLU A 130 6.87 -11.26 -26.48
N ALA A 131 6.37 -12.48 -26.36
CA ALA A 131 5.50 -12.86 -25.23
C ALA A 131 6.25 -12.80 -23.89
N ARG A 132 7.53 -13.21 -23.84
CA ARG A 132 8.37 -13.08 -22.64
C ARG A 132 8.65 -11.61 -22.28
N ILE A 133 8.94 -10.76 -23.27
CA ILE A 133 9.14 -9.31 -23.05
C ILE A 133 7.84 -8.70 -22.53
N SER A 134 6.68 -9.02 -23.12
CA SER A 134 5.38 -8.57 -22.66
C SER A 134 5.11 -8.99 -21.20
N ALA A 135 5.43 -10.24 -20.83
CA ALA A 135 5.28 -10.70 -19.45
C ALA A 135 6.12 -9.88 -18.46
N VAL A 136 7.38 -9.55 -18.81
CA VAL A 136 8.26 -8.75 -17.94
C VAL A 136 7.80 -7.29 -17.89
N ALA A 137 7.33 -6.71 -19.00
CA ALA A 137 6.79 -5.36 -19.02
C ALA A 137 5.54 -5.24 -18.12
N THR A 138 4.59 -6.18 -18.26
CA THR A 138 3.41 -6.22 -17.39
C THR A 138 3.79 -6.47 -15.92
N ALA A 139 4.84 -7.25 -15.63
CA ALA A 139 5.35 -7.42 -14.27
C ALA A 139 5.93 -6.11 -13.69
N ALA A 140 6.49 -5.23 -14.52
CA ALA A 140 6.90 -3.89 -14.09
C ALA A 140 5.68 -3.02 -13.73
N ASP A 141 4.59 -3.09 -14.50
CA ASP A 141 3.33 -2.39 -14.17
C ASP A 141 2.75 -2.90 -12.84
N ILE A 142 2.82 -4.22 -12.57
CA ILE A 142 2.45 -4.79 -11.27
C ILE A 142 3.28 -4.19 -10.13
N SER A 143 4.57 -3.97 -10.35
CA SER A 143 5.44 -3.37 -9.33
C SER A 143 5.05 -1.91 -9.01
N GLU A 144 4.52 -1.17 -9.97
CA GLU A 144 3.97 0.18 -9.76
C GLU A 144 2.70 0.14 -8.90
N LEU A 145 1.77 -0.77 -9.21
CA LEU A 145 0.58 -0.97 -8.37
C LEU A 145 0.94 -1.44 -6.96
N GLN A 146 2.00 -2.23 -6.81
CA GLN A 146 2.49 -2.62 -5.48
C GLN A 146 2.98 -1.40 -4.67
N VAL A 147 3.62 -0.41 -5.29
CA VAL A 147 3.97 0.86 -4.62
C VAL A 147 2.70 1.58 -4.15
N ALA A 148 1.67 1.66 -4.99
CA ALA A 148 0.40 2.28 -4.63
C ALA A 148 -0.30 1.57 -3.45
N LEU A 149 -0.28 0.22 -3.44
CA LEU A 149 -0.82 -0.59 -2.34
C LEU A 149 -0.07 -0.36 -1.03
N GLU A 150 1.27 -0.32 -1.06
CA GLU A 150 2.08 -0.05 0.13
C GLU A 150 1.85 1.38 0.66
N GLN A 151 1.67 2.36 -0.23
CA GLN A 151 1.32 3.74 0.16
C GLN A 151 -0.06 3.80 0.81
N GLN A 152 -1.03 3.07 0.27
CA GLN A 152 -2.38 2.98 0.84
C GLN A 152 -2.37 2.31 2.22
N ASP A 153 -1.64 1.22 2.38
CA ASP A 153 -1.49 0.53 3.66
C ASP A 153 -0.82 1.41 4.72
N LEU A 154 0.25 2.13 4.34
CA LEU A 154 0.91 3.10 5.22
C LEU A 154 -0.03 4.25 5.62
N ALA A 155 -0.85 4.74 4.69
CA ALA A 155 -1.84 5.77 5.01
C ALA A 155 -2.87 5.26 6.02
N VAL A 156 -3.41 4.06 5.82
CA VAL A 156 -4.35 3.43 6.76
C VAL A 156 -3.70 3.20 8.13
N LYS A 157 -2.46 2.70 8.19
CA LYS A 157 -1.71 2.53 9.44
C LYS A 157 -1.47 3.86 10.15
N THR A 158 -1.16 4.93 9.39
CA THR A 158 -0.96 6.28 9.94
C THR A 158 -2.27 6.86 10.49
N ILE A 159 -3.40 6.63 9.80
CA ILE A 159 -4.74 7.02 10.27
C ILE A 159 -5.09 6.29 11.56
N ASN A 160 -4.82 4.98 11.67
CA ASN A 160 -5.08 4.21 12.88
C ASN A 160 -4.22 4.70 14.06
N ALA A 161 -2.95 5.04 13.81
CA ALA A 161 -2.08 5.62 14.83
C ALA A 161 -2.52 7.03 15.25
N TRP A 162 -3.02 7.83 14.32
CA TRP A 162 -3.64 9.13 14.57
C TRP A 162 -4.92 8.99 15.40
N GLU A 163 -5.80 8.06 15.06
CA GLU A 163 -7.01 7.74 15.83
C GLU A 163 -6.67 7.39 17.28
N ALA A 164 -5.68 6.52 17.48
CA ALA A 164 -5.20 6.12 18.81
C ALA A 164 -4.64 7.30 19.60
N MET A 165 -3.91 8.21 18.94
CA MET A 165 -3.38 9.44 19.57
C MET A 165 -4.53 10.38 19.96
N LEU A 166 -5.52 10.60 19.09
CA LEU A 166 -6.68 11.44 19.41
C LEU A 166 -7.47 10.87 20.60
N SER A 167 -7.72 9.56 20.64
CA SER A 167 -8.39 8.88 21.75
C SER A 167 -7.59 9.08 23.05
N ALA A 168 -6.28 8.82 23.03
CA ALA A 168 -5.42 8.96 24.19
C ALA A 168 -5.36 10.40 24.73
N GLN A 169 -5.30 11.39 23.84
CA GLN A 169 -5.30 12.81 24.23
C GLN A 169 -6.63 13.21 24.88
N ARG A 170 -7.76 12.80 24.29
CA ARG A 170 -9.09 13.10 24.85
C ARG A 170 -9.29 12.42 26.20
N ARG A 171 -8.81 11.16 26.35
CA ARG A 171 -8.82 10.46 27.63
C ARG A 171 -7.97 11.16 28.68
N LEU A 172 -6.79 11.66 28.32
CA LEU A 172 -5.95 12.43 29.23
C LEU A 172 -6.66 13.73 29.70
N ASN A 173 -7.32 14.43 28.78
CA ASN A 173 -8.07 15.64 29.11
C ASN A 173 -9.22 15.31 30.08
N ALA A 174 -10.02 14.27 29.79
CA ALA A 174 -11.10 13.83 30.65
C ALA A 174 -10.60 13.38 32.04
N ALA A 175 -9.52 12.60 32.09
CA ALA A 175 -8.89 12.19 33.35
C ALA A 175 -8.40 13.38 34.17
N THR A 176 -7.81 14.40 33.52
CA THR A 176 -7.36 15.63 34.19
C THR A 176 -8.54 16.42 34.74
N THR A 177 -9.63 16.55 33.99
CA THR A 177 -10.87 17.19 34.44
C THR A 177 -11.45 16.43 35.66
N THR A 178 -11.43 15.10 35.64
CA THR A 178 -11.92 14.25 36.75
C THR A 178 -11.07 14.46 37.99
N VAL A 179 -9.72 14.48 37.87
CA VAL A 179 -8.83 14.75 39.03
C VAL A 179 -9.17 16.10 39.66
N THR A 180 -9.30 17.18 38.85
CA THR A 180 -9.67 18.51 39.34
C THR A 180 -11.01 18.53 40.07
N ALA A 181 -12.00 17.81 39.56
CA ALA A 181 -13.32 17.68 40.19
C ALA A 181 -13.23 16.97 41.56
N ILE A 182 -12.49 15.86 41.66
CA ILE A 182 -12.29 15.11 42.90
C ILE A 182 -11.46 15.92 43.93
N GLU A 183 -10.45 16.72 43.48
CA GLU A 183 -9.72 17.64 44.33
C GLU A 183 -10.66 18.71 44.93
N GLY A 184 -11.58 19.23 44.14
CA GLY A 184 -12.62 20.14 44.64
C GLY A 184 -13.50 19.47 45.71
N PHE A 185 -13.89 18.21 45.49
CA PHE A 185 -14.64 17.43 46.45
C PHE A 185 -13.83 17.14 47.71
N LYS A 186 -12.54 16.83 47.61
CA LYS A 186 -11.65 16.68 48.76
C LYS A 186 -11.60 17.95 49.60
N ALA A 187 -11.36 19.11 48.99
CA ALA A 187 -11.33 20.40 49.70
C ALA A 187 -12.64 20.71 50.42
N GLN A 188 -13.78 20.33 49.81
CA GLN A 188 -15.09 20.49 50.44
C GLN A 188 -15.27 19.54 51.63
N MET A 189 -14.85 18.28 51.52
CA MET A 189 -14.95 17.30 52.60
C MET A 189 -14.04 17.65 53.77
N THR A 190 -12.81 18.12 53.52
CA THR A 190 -11.90 18.57 54.56
C THR A 190 -12.59 19.63 55.44
N ARG A 191 -13.18 20.69 54.83
CA ARG A 191 -13.90 21.75 55.57
C ARG A 191 -15.07 21.20 56.41
N ARG A 192 -15.78 20.17 55.91
CA ARG A 192 -16.90 19.55 56.64
C ARG A 192 -16.43 18.70 57.83
N VAL A 193 -15.34 17.97 57.66
CA VAL A 193 -14.73 17.19 58.77
C VAL A 193 -14.17 18.11 59.82
N ASP A 194 -13.48 19.19 59.43
CA ASP A 194 -12.92 20.19 60.36
C ASP A 194 -14.04 20.89 61.17
N SER A 195 -15.21 21.09 60.56
CA SER A 195 -16.37 21.66 61.22
C SER A 195 -17.25 20.60 61.95
N MET A 196 -16.78 19.36 62.04
CA MET A 196 -17.50 18.22 62.63
C MET A 196 -18.89 17.94 61.94
N ALA A 197 -19.08 18.40 60.72
CA ALA A 197 -20.33 18.18 59.94
C ALA A 197 -20.29 16.86 59.15
N SER A 198 -19.17 16.15 59.07
CA SER A 198 -19.02 14.84 58.44
C SER A 198 -17.97 14.02 59.19
N PRO A 199 -18.10 12.66 59.20
CA PRO A 199 -17.11 11.79 59.82
C PRO A 199 -15.83 11.74 59.03
N ALA A 200 -14.70 11.50 59.68
CA ALA A 200 -13.36 11.43 59.08
C ALA A 200 -13.23 10.31 58.03
N ILE A 201 -14.05 9.27 58.11
CA ILE A 201 -14.08 8.16 57.14
C ILE A 201 -14.50 8.65 55.72
N ASP A 202 -15.37 9.68 55.64
CA ASP A 202 -15.76 10.26 54.36
C ASP A 202 -14.60 10.94 53.66
N LEU A 203 -13.72 11.61 54.41
CA LEU A 203 -12.48 12.21 53.87
C LEU A 203 -11.52 11.12 53.36
N ALA A 204 -11.31 10.05 54.13
CA ALA A 204 -10.50 8.90 53.71
C ALA A 204 -10.99 8.29 52.39
N LEU A 205 -12.32 8.21 52.21
CA LEU A 205 -12.93 7.70 51.00
C LEU A 205 -12.62 8.61 49.79
N VAL A 206 -12.69 9.93 49.97
CA VAL A 206 -12.36 10.87 48.89
C VAL A 206 -10.88 10.82 48.54
N GLU A 207 -10.00 10.71 49.53
CA GLU A 207 -8.56 10.58 49.33
C GLU A 207 -8.21 9.32 48.54
N ALA A 208 -8.82 8.17 48.93
CA ALA A 208 -8.65 6.94 48.16
C ALA A 208 -9.12 7.07 46.72
N ARG A 209 -10.23 7.78 46.50
CA ARG A 209 -10.74 8.04 45.13
C ARG A 209 -9.83 8.97 44.36
N LEU A 210 -9.28 10.02 44.99
CA LEU A 210 -8.31 10.93 44.38
C LEU A 210 -7.07 10.16 43.89
N LEU A 211 -6.51 9.32 44.74
CA LEU A 211 -5.35 8.47 44.38
C LEU A 211 -5.68 7.59 43.16
N GLN A 212 -6.87 6.96 43.12
CA GLN A 212 -7.30 6.16 41.99
C GLN A 212 -7.39 6.99 40.70
N THR A 213 -8.01 8.18 40.72
CA THR A 213 -8.13 9.04 39.53
C THR A 213 -6.77 9.61 39.09
N GLN A 214 -5.83 9.85 40.01
CA GLN A 214 -4.47 10.21 39.66
C GLN A 214 -3.74 9.08 38.93
N VAL A 215 -3.91 7.82 39.35
CA VAL A 215 -3.37 6.66 38.62
C VAL A 215 -3.99 6.55 37.22
N GLU A 216 -5.30 6.76 37.08
CA GLU A 216 -5.98 6.77 35.77
C GLU A 216 -5.43 7.87 34.87
N ARG A 217 -5.17 9.08 35.40
CA ARG A 217 -4.53 10.18 34.64
C ARG A 217 -3.10 9.83 34.21
N LEU A 218 -2.31 9.20 35.10
CA LEU A 218 -0.96 8.75 34.75
C LEU A 218 -0.98 7.68 33.66
N ALA A 219 -1.92 6.75 33.73
CA ALA A 219 -2.12 5.73 32.70
C ALA A 219 -2.51 6.36 31.35
N ALA A 220 -3.42 7.35 31.35
CA ALA A 220 -3.81 8.09 30.16
C ALA A 220 -2.63 8.87 29.54
N ALA A 221 -1.82 9.54 30.37
CA ALA A 221 -0.61 10.25 29.94
C ALA A 221 0.41 9.30 29.29
N ASN A 222 0.61 8.13 29.90
CA ASN A 222 1.49 7.11 29.32
C ASN A 222 0.93 6.55 28.00
N GLY A 223 -0.39 6.33 27.91
CA GLY A 223 -1.07 5.94 26.67
C GLY A 223 -0.84 6.93 25.53
N LEU A 224 -0.93 8.23 25.83
CA LEU A 224 -0.62 9.29 24.84
C LEU A 224 0.84 9.22 24.37
N ARG A 225 1.79 9.05 25.30
CA ARG A 225 3.21 8.93 24.94
C ARG A 225 3.47 7.75 24.02
N VAL A 226 2.85 6.60 24.29
CA VAL A 226 2.96 5.40 23.44
C VAL A 226 2.34 5.65 22.05
N ALA A 227 1.18 6.30 21.99
CA ALA A 227 0.53 6.63 20.71
C ALA A 227 1.37 7.60 19.87
N LEU A 228 1.94 8.65 20.49
CA LEU A 228 2.87 9.58 19.82
C LEU A 228 4.13 8.87 19.32
N GLN A 229 4.71 7.96 20.10
CA GLN A 229 5.88 7.19 19.70
C GLN A 229 5.56 6.27 18.50
N ASN A 230 4.39 5.63 18.47
CA ASN A 230 3.96 4.83 17.33
C ASN A 230 3.79 5.68 16.07
N LEU A 231 3.21 6.86 16.19
CA LEU A 231 3.04 7.80 15.10
C LEU A 231 4.42 8.31 14.59
N ALA A 232 5.33 8.64 15.48
CA ALA A 232 6.71 9.03 15.16
C ALA A 232 7.44 7.91 14.39
N ARG A 233 7.29 6.66 14.81
CA ARG A 233 7.88 5.50 14.15
C ARG A 233 7.35 5.29 12.72
N LEU A 234 6.05 5.51 12.48
CA LEU A 234 5.45 5.39 11.16
C LEU A 234 5.87 6.52 10.22
N THR A 235 5.95 7.74 10.73
CA THR A 235 6.27 8.93 9.93
C THR A 235 7.77 9.14 9.73
N GLY A 236 8.62 8.47 10.52
CA GLY A 236 10.07 8.68 10.53
C GLY A 236 10.49 10.01 11.16
N LEU A 237 9.58 10.71 11.81
CA LEU A 237 9.86 11.96 12.51
C LEU A 237 10.49 11.64 13.86
N THR A 238 11.70 12.11 14.11
CA THR A 238 12.52 11.77 15.30
C THR A 238 11.98 12.31 16.62
N ARG A 239 11.17 13.36 16.60
CA ARG A 239 10.40 13.88 17.72
C ARG A 239 9.10 14.50 17.21
N LEU A 240 7.99 13.93 17.64
CA LEU A 240 6.73 14.66 17.67
C LEU A 240 6.73 15.37 19.04
N ASP A 241 6.93 16.68 19.01
CA ASP A 241 6.94 17.48 20.23
C ASP A 241 5.56 17.43 20.89
N GLU A 242 5.49 16.93 22.13
CA GLU A 242 4.22 16.71 22.84
C GLU A 242 3.36 17.99 22.87
N GLN A 243 3.99 19.19 22.91
CA GLN A 243 3.28 20.46 22.90
C GLN A 243 2.67 20.81 21.55
N THR A 244 3.39 20.62 20.46
CA THR A 244 2.92 20.91 19.11
C THR A 244 1.74 20.00 18.71
N TRP A 245 1.75 18.75 19.18
CA TRP A 245 0.71 17.78 18.86
C TRP A 245 -0.45 17.75 19.86
N ALA A 246 -0.25 18.19 21.09
CA ALA A 246 -1.35 18.49 22.02
C ALA A 246 -2.23 19.61 21.48
N ASP A 247 -1.65 20.62 20.82
CA ASP A 247 -2.40 21.69 20.15
C ASP A 247 -3.12 21.17 18.90
N ALA A 248 -2.48 20.31 18.11
CA ALA A 248 -3.12 19.68 16.93
C ALA A 248 -4.30 18.77 17.33
N ALA A 249 -4.20 18.06 18.46
CA ALA A 249 -5.30 17.25 18.98
C ALA A 249 -6.48 18.09 19.50
N THR A 250 -6.21 19.30 20.00
CA THR A 250 -7.27 20.29 20.33
C THR A 250 -7.90 20.89 19.08
N VAL A 251 -7.16 20.97 17.98
CA VAL A 251 -7.64 21.45 16.67
C VAL A 251 -8.50 20.38 15.96
N ALA A 252 -8.27 19.08 16.20
CA ALA A 252 -9.12 18.01 15.68
C ALA A 252 -10.49 18.02 16.38
N LYS A 253 -11.28 19.07 16.12
CA LYS A 253 -12.64 19.18 16.64
C LYS A 253 -13.46 17.96 16.25
N PRO A 254 -14.32 17.46 17.13
CA PRO A 254 -15.25 16.42 16.77
C PRO A 254 -16.05 16.84 15.52
N LEU A 255 -16.28 15.91 14.60
CA LEU A 255 -17.13 16.22 13.45
C LEU A 255 -18.49 16.75 13.92
N SER A 256 -18.93 17.85 13.31
CA SER A 256 -20.26 18.36 13.54
C SER A 256 -21.30 17.36 13.01
N ARG A 257 -22.52 17.41 13.57
CA ARG A 257 -23.64 16.58 13.05
C ARG A 257 -23.88 16.81 11.56
N ALA A 258 -23.71 18.06 11.09
CA ALA A 258 -23.82 18.40 9.67
C ALA A 258 -22.72 17.73 8.84
N GLY A 259 -21.47 17.71 9.31
CA GLY A 259 -20.36 17.03 8.64
C GLY A 259 -20.55 15.51 8.54
N VAL A 260 -21.06 14.88 9.61
CA VAL A 260 -21.41 13.44 9.59
C VAL A 260 -22.54 13.18 8.57
N ALA A 261 -23.56 14.03 8.52
CA ALA A 261 -24.67 13.88 7.57
C ALA A 261 -24.21 14.07 6.11
N ALA A 262 -23.37 15.07 5.85
CA ALA A 262 -22.79 15.31 4.53
C ALA A 262 -21.95 14.12 4.05
N PHE A 263 -21.10 13.56 4.93
CA PHE A 263 -20.30 12.40 4.59
C PHE A 263 -21.15 11.14 4.34
N LYS A 264 -22.21 10.91 5.13
CA LYS A 264 -23.18 9.83 4.86
C LYS A 264 -23.85 9.98 3.49
N MET A 265 -24.14 11.21 3.07
CA MET A 265 -24.72 11.47 1.74
C MET A 265 -23.69 11.20 0.62
N GLN A 266 -22.43 11.55 0.84
CA GLN A 266 -21.33 11.23 -0.08
C GLN A 266 -21.17 9.71 -0.25
N LEU A 267 -21.21 8.93 0.83
CA LEU A 267 -21.12 7.45 0.77
C LEU A 267 -22.30 6.83 -0.01
N ARG A 268 -23.50 7.37 0.12
CA ARG A 268 -24.67 6.88 -0.62
C ARG A 268 -24.58 7.14 -2.13
N ASN A 269 -23.90 8.21 -2.52
CA ASN A 269 -23.76 8.61 -3.92
C ASN A 269 -22.46 8.06 -4.55
N ALA A 270 -21.61 7.36 -3.80
CA ALA A 270 -20.38 6.79 -4.31
C ALA A 270 -20.68 5.58 -5.22
N ASP A 271 -20.03 5.55 -6.37
CA ASP A 271 -20.05 4.38 -7.27
C ASP A 271 -19.05 3.33 -6.77
N TRP A 272 -19.51 2.50 -5.84
CA TRP A 272 -18.70 1.46 -5.23
C TRP A 272 -18.20 0.42 -6.22
N GLU A 273 -18.97 0.17 -7.28
CA GLU A 273 -18.57 -0.79 -8.31
C GLU A 273 -17.37 -0.26 -9.12
N ALA A 274 -17.42 1.01 -9.53
CA ALA A 274 -16.31 1.65 -10.21
C ALA A 274 -15.07 1.74 -9.30
N ILE A 275 -15.24 2.12 -8.03
CA ILE A 275 -14.15 2.19 -7.04
C ILE A 275 -13.50 0.82 -6.85
N THR A 276 -14.31 -0.24 -6.71
CA THR A 276 -13.79 -1.61 -6.55
C THR A 276 -13.04 -2.06 -7.80
N ARG A 277 -13.58 -1.79 -9.00
CA ARG A 277 -12.98 -2.19 -10.28
C ARG A 277 -11.61 -1.56 -10.53
N HIS A 278 -11.45 -0.27 -10.14
CA HIS A 278 -10.21 0.49 -10.27
C HIS A 278 -9.33 0.47 -9.01
N HIS A 279 -9.64 -0.41 -8.06
CA HIS A 279 -8.79 -0.55 -6.88
C HIS A 279 -7.46 -1.22 -7.24
N PRO A 280 -6.30 -0.71 -6.77
CA PRO A 280 -4.98 -1.25 -7.14
C PRO A 280 -4.81 -2.75 -6.90
N LEU A 281 -5.50 -3.33 -5.92
CA LEU A 281 -5.49 -4.77 -5.66
C LEU A 281 -6.15 -5.57 -6.80
N VAL A 282 -7.28 -5.08 -7.32
CA VAL A 282 -8.00 -5.74 -8.42
C VAL A 282 -7.25 -5.57 -9.73
N GLU A 283 -6.75 -4.36 -10.01
CA GLU A 283 -5.92 -4.10 -11.20
C GLU A 283 -4.64 -4.95 -11.18
N LYS A 284 -4.01 -5.10 -10.01
CA LYS A 284 -2.84 -5.99 -9.85
C LYS A 284 -3.19 -7.43 -10.22
N ALA A 285 -4.29 -7.99 -9.72
CA ALA A 285 -4.72 -9.35 -10.04
C ALA A 285 -5.01 -9.51 -11.55
N GLN A 286 -5.59 -8.50 -12.21
CA GLN A 286 -5.80 -8.50 -13.65
C GLN A 286 -4.47 -8.51 -14.44
N LEU A 287 -3.47 -7.75 -13.99
CA LEU A 287 -2.15 -7.77 -14.61
C LEU A 287 -1.40 -9.08 -14.35
N GLU A 288 -1.56 -9.72 -13.19
CA GLU A 288 -1.01 -11.05 -12.88
C GLU A 288 -1.59 -12.10 -13.82
N TYR A 289 -2.90 -12.04 -14.10
CA TYR A 289 -3.53 -12.86 -15.16
C TYR A 289 -2.91 -12.58 -16.53
N ALA A 290 -2.66 -11.31 -16.88
CA ALA A 290 -2.04 -10.95 -18.16
C ALA A 290 -0.60 -11.48 -18.28
N VAL A 291 0.18 -11.46 -17.19
CA VAL A 291 1.52 -12.07 -17.11
C VAL A 291 1.44 -13.59 -17.34
N ALA A 292 0.54 -14.27 -16.63
CA ALA A 292 0.36 -15.73 -16.79
C ALA A 292 -0.05 -16.10 -18.23
N ASN A 293 -0.93 -15.32 -18.85
CA ASN A 293 -1.32 -15.49 -20.24
C ASN A 293 -0.15 -15.28 -21.23
N ALA A 294 0.68 -14.27 -20.99
CA ALA A 294 1.88 -14.04 -21.80
C ALA A 294 2.91 -15.18 -21.63
N GLN A 295 3.08 -15.72 -20.43
CA GLN A 295 3.94 -16.88 -20.16
C GLN A 295 3.41 -18.13 -20.85
N LEU A 296 2.10 -18.38 -20.83
CA LEU A 296 1.46 -19.47 -21.56
C LEU A 296 1.70 -19.33 -23.08
N LYS A 297 1.50 -18.12 -23.64
CA LYS A 297 1.76 -17.84 -25.06
C LYS A 297 3.22 -18.13 -25.43
N ALA A 298 4.15 -17.69 -24.61
CA ALA A 298 5.58 -17.96 -24.81
C ALA A 298 5.86 -19.46 -24.81
N LYS A 299 5.26 -20.23 -23.88
CA LYS A 299 5.45 -21.67 -23.80
C LYS A 299 4.81 -22.44 -24.95
N LEU A 300 3.66 -21.98 -25.43
CA LEU A 300 3.02 -22.53 -26.62
C LEU A 300 3.86 -22.27 -27.88
N ALA A 301 4.53 -21.13 -27.98
CA ALA A 301 5.44 -20.80 -29.07
C ALA A 301 6.70 -21.70 -29.04
N ASP A 302 7.22 -22.09 -27.87
CA ASP A 302 8.36 -23.00 -27.69
C ASP A 302 8.08 -24.43 -28.21
N ARG A 303 6.82 -24.77 -28.57
CA ARG A 303 6.45 -26.04 -29.20
C ARG A 303 6.89 -26.12 -30.66
N TRP A 304 7.32 -25.02 -31.22
CA TRP A 304 7.76 -24.94 -32.63
C TRP A 304 9.28 -24.75 -32.72
N PRO A 305 9.92 -25.18 -33.81
CA PRO A 305 11.34 -24.91 -34.02
C PRO A 305 11.62 -23.42 -34.07
N GLN A 306 12.78 -23.02 -33.58
CA GLN A 306 13.30 -21.65 -33.62
C GLN A 306 14.41 -21.56 -34.67
N ALA A 307 14.39 -20.52 -35.52
CA ALA A 307 15.46 -20.25 -36.44
C ALA A 307 16.51 -19.34 -35.81
N TYR A 308 17.79 -19.67 -35.99
CA TYR A 308 18.90 -18.90 -35.48
C TYR A 308 20.02 -18.78 -36.48
N ALA A 309 20.80 -17.68 -36.38
CA ALA A 309 22.07 -17.53 -37.04
C ALA A 309 23.19 -17.52 -35.99
N ARG A 310 24.31 -18.14 -36.33
CA ARG A 310 25.46 -18.26 -35.45
C ARG A 310 26.75 -18.01 -36.24
N VAL A 311 27.69 -17.32 -35.62
CA VAL A 311 29.06 -17.16 -36.08
C VAL A 311 29.99 -17.64 -34.98
N GLU A 312 30.93 -18.48 -35.35
CA GLU A 312 31.96 -19.01 -34.45
C GLU A 312 33.36 -18.68 -35.00
N GLN A 313 34.17 -18.09 -34.17
CA GLN A 313 35.56 -17.77 -34.47
C GLN A 313 36.48 -18.45 -33.45
N PRO A 314 37.24 -19.49 -33.84
CA PRO A 314 38.31 -19.97 -32.99
C PRO A 314 39.39 -18.90 -32.79
N LEU A 315 39.83 -18.68 -31.54
CA LEU A 315 40.85 -17.69 -31.17
C LEU A 315 42.23 -18.29 -30.88
N ALA A 316 42.31 -19.59 -30.69
CA ALA A 316 43.58 -20.33 -30.50
C ALA A 316 43.69 -21.42 -31.55
N ASN A 317 44.93 -21.77 -31.93
CA ASN A 317 45.21 -22.84 -32.88
C ASN A 317 44.63 -24.15 -32.33
N ASN A 318 43.63 -24.69 -33.01
CA ASN A 318 43.14 -26.01 -32.75
C ASN A 318 44.04 -27.01 -33.54
N PRO A 319 44.84 -27.83 -32.87
CA PRO A 319 45.70 -28.79 -33.58
C PRO A 319 44.93 -29.87 -34.36
N LEU A 320 43.63 -29.98 -34.11
CA LEU A 320 42.73 -30.92 -34.79
C LEU A 320 42.04 -30.34 -36.02
N THR A 321 42.04 -29.01 -36.19
CA THR A 321 41.46 -28.34 -37.34
C THR A 321 42.44 -27.27 -37.84
N SER A 322 42.91 -27.42 -39.06
CA SER A 322 43.97 -26.55 -39.67
C SER A 322 43.46 -25.14 -40.09
N SER A 323 42.29 -24.69 -39.64
CA SER A 323 41.75 -23.40 -40.04
C SER A 323 41.24 -22.57 -38.84
N ASN A 324 41.86 -21.39 -38.64
CA ASN A 324 41.34 -20.31 -37.78
C ASN A 324 40.25 -19.48 -38.48
N GLN A 325 39.52 -20.07 -39.42
CA GLN A 325 38.50 -19.33 -40.19
C GLN A 325 37.17 -19.28 -39.39
N ALA A 326 36.47 -18.12 -39.53
CA ALA A 326 35.12 -17.97 -39.00
C ALA A 326 34.14 -18.89 -39.73
N SER A 327 33.33 -19.60 -38.97
CA SER A 327 32.25 -20.40 -39.47
C SER A 327 30.92 -19.67 -39.30
N TYR A 328 30.05 -19.70 -40.32
CA TYR A 328 28.75 -19.10 -40.36
C TYR A 328 27.71 -20.20 -40.48
N LEU A 329 26.72 -20.18 -39.61
CA LEU A 329 25.70 -21.21 -39.57
C LEU A 329 24.31 -20.57 -39.43
N VAL A 330 23.37 -21.03 -40.23
CA VAL A 330 21.93 -20.78 -40.04
C VAL A 330 21.27 -22.13 -39.78
N GLY A 331 20.51 -22.23 -38.72
CA GLY A 331 19.95 -23.51 -38.29
C GLY A 331 18.55 -23.37 -37.69
N LEU A 332 17.91 -24.52 -37.58
CA LEU A 332 16.66 -24.70 -36.83
C LEU A 332 16.97 -25.48 -35.55
N ARG A 333 16.51 -24.96 -34.42
CA ARG A 333 16.60 -25.62 -33.12
C ARG A 333 15.20 -25.99 -32.65
N TYR A 334 15.01 -27.25 -32.34
CA TYR A 334 13.80 -27.78 -31.75
C TYR A 334 14.13 -28.46 -30.42
N THR A 335 13.55 -27.92 -29.32
CA THR A 335 13.83 -28.42 -27.97
C THR A 335 12.50 -28.72 -27.26
N PRO A 336 11.92 -29.91 -27.48
CA PRO A 336 10.62 -30.28 -26.91
C PRO A 336 10.65 -30.57 -25.40
N GLY A 337 11.80 -30.39 -24.76
CA GLY A 337 12.03 -30.75 -23.36
C GLY A 337 12.25 -32.25 -23.16
N ALA A 338 12.70 -32.65 -21.97
CA ALA A 338 12.90 -34.04 -21.61
C ALA A 338 11.56 -34.79 -21.65
N GLY A 339 11.48 -35.87 -22.43
CA GLY A 339 10.23 -36.65 -22.58
C GLY A 339 9.07 -35.85 -23.14
N PHE A 340 9.31 -34.85 -24.01
CA PHE A 340 8.30 -33.92 -24.54
C PHE A 340 7.57 -33.10 -23.47
N SER A 341 8.28 -32.74 -22.39
CA SER A 341 7.73 -32.01 -21.23
C SER A 341 7.09 -30.67 -21.56
N THR A 342 7.49 -30.02 -22.65
CA THR A 342 6.93 -28.71 -23.09
C THR A 342 5.41 -28.71 -23.19
N GLN A 343 4.79 -29.83 -23.60
CA GLN A 343 3.34 -29.93 -23.68
C GLN A 343 2.67 -30.00 -22.31
N LEU A 344 3.26 -30.74 -21.38
CA LEU A 344 2.76 -30.85 -20.00
C LEU A 344 2.94 -29.53 -19.26
N GLU A 345 4.08 -28.85 -19.48
CA GLU A 345 4.34 -27.52 -18.92
C GLU A 345 3.32 -26.47 -19.44
N ALA A 346 2.96 -26.52 -20.73
CA ALA A 346 1.92 -25.66 -21.29
C ALA A 346 0.55 -25.93 -20.66
N ARG A 347 0.20 -27.19 -20.40
CA ARG A 347 -1.05 -27.54 -19.68
C ARG A 347 -1.00 -27.02 -18.24
N ALA A 348 0.10 -27.20 -17.52
CA ALA A 348 0.25 -26.67 -16.17
C ALA A 348 0.14 -25.13 -16.11
N LEU A 349 0.64 -24.43 -17.14
CA LEU A 349 0.45 -22.97 -17.25
C LEU A 349 -1.00 -22.58 -17.56
N ALA A 350 -1.74 -23.40 -18.32
CA ALA A 350 -3.16 -23.17 -18.56
C ALA A 350 -3.98 -23.29 -17.26
N GLU A 351 -3.72 -24.32 -16.45
CA GLU A 351 -4.35 -24.47 -15.13
C GLU A 351 -4.01 -23.31 -14.18
N ARG A 352 -2.75 -22.82 -14.22
CA ARG A 352 -2.36 -21.62 -13.45
C ARG A 352 -3.06 -20.35 -13.93
N LEU A 353 -3.30 -20.23 -15.23
CA LEU A 353 -4.07 -19.11 -15.79
C LEU A 353 -5.53 -19.14 -15.31
N GLU A 354 -6.14 -20.32 -15.23
CA GLU A 354 -7.48 -20.50 -14.65
C GLU A 354 -7.49 -20.10 -13.18
N ALA A 355 -6.48 -20.53 -12.38
CA ALA A 355 -6.35 -20.11 -10.99
C ALA A 355 -6.27 -18.57 -10.86
N GLN A 356 -5.50 -17.90 -11.72
CA GLN A 356 -5.41 -16.43 -11.71
C GLN A 356 -6.75 -15.74 -12.04
N SER A 357 -7.65 -16.39 -12.79
CA SER A 357 -9.00 -15.85 -13.02
C SER A 357 -9.84 -15.84 -11.74
N HIS A 358 -9.68 -16.84 -10.89
CA HIS A 358 -10.32 -16.89 -9.57
C HIS A 358 -9.69 -15.92 -8.58
N ASP A 359 -8.38 -15.66 -8.69
CA ASP A 359 -7.70 -14.65 -7.88
C ASP A 359 -8.25 -13.24 -8.13
N ILE A 360 -8.68 -12.92 -9.37
CA ILE A 360 -9.37 -11.65 -9.67
C ILE A 360 -10.70 -11.54 -8.92
N GLU A 361 -11.49 -12.62 -8.89
CA GLU A 361 -12.74 -12.64 -8.13
C GLU A 361 -12.50 -12.47 -6.63
N ASP A 362 -11.49 -13.17 -6.09
CA ASP A 362 -11.12 -13.07 -4.68
C ASP A 362 -10.65 -11.66 -4.32
N ALA A 363 -9.80 -11.04 -5.13
CA ALA A 363 -9.38 -9.65 -4.97
C ALA A 363 -10.58 -8.68 -4.95
N THR A 364 -11.55 -8.90 -5.85
CA THR A 364 -12.76 -8.09 -5.94
C THR A 364 -13.61 -8.24 -4.67
N ARG A 365 -13.80 -9.47 -4.18
CA ARG A 365 -14.52 -9.75 -2.94
C ARG A 365 -13.81 -9.14 -1.73
N THR A 366 -12.49 -9.27 -1.67
CA THR A 366 -11.66 -8.70 -0.61
C THR A 366 -11.80 -7.18 -0.54
N VAL A 367 -11.72 -6.47 -1.67
CA VAL A 367 -11.90 -5.02 -1.71
C VAL A 367 -13.31 -4.61 -1.29
N THR A 368 -14.32 -5.32 -1.78
CA THR A 368 -15.73 -5.08 -1.40
C THR A 368 -15.92 -5.24 0.11
N GLN A 369 -15.35 -6.30 0.70
CA GLN A 369 -15.41 -6.53 2.15
C GLN A 369 -14.70 -5.42 2.94
N LEU A 370 -13.51 -5.00 2.51
CA LEU A 370 -12.77 -3.91 3.17
C LEU A 370 -13.55 -2.59 3.18
N ILE A 371 -14.23 -2.26 2.08
CA ILE A 371 -15.07 -1.08 1.99
C ILE A 371 -16.28 -1.21 2.92
N PHE A 372 -16.94 -2.35 2.89
CA PHE A 372 -18.09 -2.63 3.75
C PHE A 372 -17.73 -2.55 5.24
N ASP A 373 -16.59 -3.13 5.64
CA ASP A 373 -16.12 -3.11 7.03
C ASP A 373 -15.85 -1.68 7.51
N ASP A 374 -15.17 -0.86 6.71
CA ASP A 374 -14.91 0.54 7.05
C ASP A 374 -16.21 1.38 7.07
N GLU A 375 -17.17 1.10 6.19
CA GLU A 375 -18.48 1.75 6.21
C GLU A 375 -19.27 1.39 7.47
N GLN A 376 -19.33 0.10 7.83
CA GLN A 376 -19.99 -0.36 9.06
C GLN A 376 -19.30 0.21 10.30
N ALA A 377 -17.98 0.26 10.33
CA ALA A 377 -17.23 0.88 11.42
C ALA A 377 -17.60 2.37 11.58
N PHE A 378 -17.71 3.11 10.46
CA PHE A 378 -18.14 4.51 10.50
C PHE A 378 -19.59 4.65 10.98
N GLN A 379 -20.52 3.87 10.46
CA GLN A 379 -21.94 3.97 10.84
C GLN A 379 -22.13 3.63 12.31
N THR A 380 -21.50 2.56 12.80
CA THR A 380 -21.59 2.11 14.19
C THR A 380 -20.97 3.13 15.15
N SER A 381 -19.75 3.59 14.87
CA SER A 381 -19.07 4.57 15.72
C SER A 381 -19.78 5.94 15.74
N ALA A 382 -20.40 6.35 14.62
CA ALA A 382 -21.22 7.57 14.57
C ALA A 382 -22.48 7.45 15.46
N ALA A 383 -23.14 6.29 15.44
CA ALA A 383 -24.30 6.03 16.31
C ALA A 383 -23.87 5.96 17.79
N GLN A 384 -22.75 5.28 18.09
CA GLN A 384 -22.17 5.24 19.43
C GLN A 384 -21.79 6.62 19.94
N ALA A 385 -21.12 7.45 19.15
CA ALA A 385 -20.75 8.82 19.54
C ALA A 385 -22.00 9.66 19.90
N GLN A 386 -23.08 9.51 19.12
CA GLN A 386 -24.34 10.20 19.40
C GLN A 386 -24.98 9.72 20.70
N ALA A 387 -25.03 8.40 20.93
CA ALA A 387 -25.59 7.80 22.16
C ALA A 387 -24.76 8.18 23.39
N GLN A 388 -23.42 8.08 23.30
CA GLN A 388 -22.54 8.45 24.41
C GLN A 388 -22.59 9.93 24.75
N ALA A 389 -22.74 10.83 23.77
CA ALA A 389 -22.95 12.25 24.02
C ALA A 389 -24.25 12.53 24.79
N ALA A 390 -25.33 11.82 24.47
CA ALA A 390 -26.59 11.92 25.22
C ALA A 390 -26.46 11.36 26.63
N SER A 391 -25.79 10.22 26.79
CA SER A 391 -25.52 9.59 28.10
C SER A 391 -24.67 10.50 28.99
N LEU A 392 -23.62 11.13 28.46
CA LEU A 392 -22.77 12.08 29.18
C LEU A 392 -23.59 13.26 29.70
N LEU A 393 -24.44 13.84 28.85
CA LEU A 393 -25.33 14.94 29.26
C LEU A 393 -26.29 14.50 30.36
N GLY A 394 -26.79 13.27 30.32
CA GLY A 394 -27.62 12.67 31.35
C GLY A 394 -26.87 12.54 32.67
N ALA A 395 -25.69 11.92 32.64
CA ALA A 395 -24.84 11.72 33.80
C ALA A 395 -24.41 13.04 34.46
N GLN A 396 -24.06 14.06 33.65
CA GLN A 396 -23.73 15.40 34.15
C GLN A 396 -24.93 16.07 34.88
N ARG A 397 -26.15 15.92 34.36
CA ARG A 397 -27.37 16.43 35.03
C ARG A 397 -27.62 15.70 36.35
N VAL A 398 -27.40 14.37 36.41
CA VAL A 398 -27.52 13.56 37.63
C VAL A 398 -26.47 14.01 38.65
N LEU A 399 -25.22 14.17 38.25
CA LEU A 399 -24.15 14.66 39.14
C LEU A 399 -24.52 16.03 39.73
N ALA A 400 -24.87 17.01 38.89
CA ALA A 400 -25.30 18.34 39.35
C ALA A 400 -26.52 18.31 40.28
N SER A 401 -27.45 17.37 40.06
CA SER A 401 -28.59 17.16 40.96
C SER A 401 -28.15 16.56 42.30
N TYR A 402 -27.25 15.59 42.30
CA TYR A 402 -26.73 14.94 43.49
C TYR A 402 -25.90 15.94 44.35
N GLU A 403 -25.12 16.81 43.71
CA GLU A 403 -24.42 17.91 44.40
C GLU A 403 -25.39 18.79 45.23
N ARG A 404 -26.49 19.27 44.60
CA ARG A 404 -27.49 20.06 45.28
C ARG A 404 -28.18 19.29 46.44
N GLN A 405 -28.51 18.01 46.21
CA GLN A 405 -29.15 17.14 47.22
C GLN A 405 -28.22 16.80 48.36
N PHE A 406 -26.91 16.66 48.09
CA PHE A 406 -25.92 16.46 49.12
C PHE A 406 -25.81 17.67 50.05
N HIS A 407 -25.81 18.88 49.49
CA HIS A 407 -25.84 20.13 50.28
C HIS A 407 -27.11 20.23 51.11
N ALA A 408 -28.21 19.70 50.65
CA ALA A 408 -29.48 19.64 51.41
C ALA A 408 -29.60 18.45 52.38
N GLY A 409 -28.51 17.64 52.54
CA GLY A 409 -28.48 16.47 53.41
C GLY A 409 -29.33 15.29 52.97
N ARG A 410 -29.82 15.29 51.70
CA ARG A 410 -30.72 14.24 51.15
C ARG A 410 -29.99 13.12 50.42
N LYS A 411 -28.71 13.30 50.09
CA LYS A 411 -27.86 12.33 49.40
C LYS A 411 -26.56 12.11 50.16
N THR A 412 -26.03 10.89 50.06
CA THR A 412 -24.76 10.55 50.69
C THR A 412 -23.59 11.01 49.82
N TRP A 413 -22.44 11.14 50.47
CA TRP A 413 -21.17 11.43 49.78
C TRP A 413 -20.81 10.34 48.76
N GLN A 414 -21.08 9.07 49.10
CA GLN A 414 -20.84 7.93 48.22
C GLN A 414 -21.66 8.01 46.91
N ASP A 415 -22.95 8.45 47.00
CA ASP A 415 -23.77 8.69 45.81
C ASP A 415 -23.14 9.70 44.87
N LEU A 416 -22.59 10.78 45.41
CA LEU A 416 -21.93 11.84 44.64
C LEU A 416 -20.66 11.35 43.93
N LEU A 417 -19.81 10.60 44.64
CA LEU A 417 -18.58 10.03 44.04
C LEU A 417 -18.90 9.00 42.96
N ASN A 418 -19.96 8.21 43.13
CA ASN A 418 -20.39 7.26 42.11
C ASN A 418 -20.93 7.99 40.87
N ALA A 419 -21.69 9.07 41.01
CA ALA A 419 -22.17 9.88 39.90
C ALA A 419 -21.00 10.55 39.17
N ALA A 420 -19.99 11.04 39.89
CA ALA A 420 -18.78 11.62 39.28
C ALA A 420 -17.99 10.57 38.47
N ARG A 421 -17.88 9.34 38.98
CA ARG A 421 -17.28 8.22 38.23
C ARG A 421 -18.02 7.91 36.94
N GLU A 422 -19.36 7.92 36.99
CA GLU A 422 -20.18 7.65 35.81
C GLU A 422 -20.00 8.73 34.75
N VAL A 423 -19.89 10.01 35.12
CA VAL A 423 -19.55 11.09 34.18
C VAL A 423 -18.18 10.83 33.53
N ALA A 424 -17.14 10.52 34.32
CA ALA A 424 -15.81 10.25 33.79
C ALA A 424 -15.80 9.05 32.81
N GLN A 425 -16.52 7.98 33.14
CA GLN A 425 -16.62 6.83 32.25
C GLN A 425 -17.34 7.13 30.93
N ASN A 426 -18.41 7.94 30.98
CA ASN A 426 -19.11 8.40 29.78
C ASN A 426 -18.26 9.34 28.94
N GLU A 427 -17.38 10.19 29.53
CA GLU A 427 -16.43 11.02 28.82
C GLU A 427 -15.38 10.17 28.08
N PHE A 428 -14.86 9.10 28.72
CA PHE A 428 -13.95 8.17 28.06
C PHE A 428 -14.62 7.46 26.89
N ASN A 429 -15.82 6.92 27.09
CA ASN A 429 -16.55 6.23 26.04
C ASN A 429 -16.89 7.14 24.86
N LEU A 430 -17.25 8.39 25.12
CA LEU A 430 -17.50 9.40 24.08
C LEU A 430 -16.22 9.71 23.30
N SER A 431 -15.09 9.87 24.01
CA SER A 431 -13.79 10.13 23.41
C SER A 431 -13.37 9.03 22.43
N ASP A 432 -13.56 7.78 22.83
CA ASP A 432 -13.24 6.62 21.99
C ASP A 432 -14.17 6.56 20.78
N ALA A 433 -15.47 6.68 20.97
CA ALA A 433 -16.45 6.62 19.89
C ALA A 433 -16.25 7.76 18.86
N GLN A 434 -15.93 8.97 19.30
CA GLN A 434 -15.61 10.09 18.41
C GLN A 434 -14.31 9.87 17.62
N SER A 435 -13.29 9.31 18.26
CA SER A 435 -12.00 9.02 17.60
C SER A 435 -12.16 7.90 16.58
N ALA A 436 -12.86 6.82 16.93
CA ALA A 436 -13.16 5.72 16.03
C ALA A 436 -13.99 6.16 14.81
N MET A 437 -14.99 7.04 15.01
CA MET A 437 -15.77 7.61 13.92
C MET A 437 -14.90 8.41 12.95
N GLN A 438 -14.00 9.25 13.46
CA GLN A 438 -13.08 10.03 12.64
C GLN A 438 -12.08 9.13 11.90
N GLY A 439 -11.51 8.13 12.57
CA GLY A 439 -10.60 7.16 11.96
C GLY A 439 -11.26 6.39 10.82
N ALA A 440 -12.47 5.87 11.04
CA ALA A 440 -13.22 5.15 10.01
C ALA A 440 -13.56 6.05 8.81
N MET A 441 -13.94 7.30 9.05
CA MET A 441 -14.19 8.29 7.98
C MET A 441 -12.93 8.51 7.14
N TYR A 442 -11.77 8.69 7.76
CA TYR A 442 -10.52 8.93 7.03
C TYR A 442 -10.04 7.69 6.27
N ARG A 443 -10.23 6.48 6.81
CA ARG A 443 -9.97 5.24 6.07
C ARG A 443 -10.83 5.15 4.81
N LEU A 444 -12.12 5.41 4.91
CA LEU A 444 -13.01 5.46 3.74
C LEU A 444 -12.58 6.50 2.71
N GLN A 445 -12.15 7.70 3.13
CA GLN A 445 -11.61 8.71 2.22
C GLN A 445 -10.36 8.23 1.47
N VAL A 446 -9.47 7.51 2.14
CA VAL A 446 -8.31 6.87 1.51
C VAL A 446 -8.73 5.87 0.44
N ARG A 447 -9.75 5.05 0.71
CA ARG A 447 -10.30 4.09 -0.26
C ARG A 447 -11.03 4.77 -1.43
N LEU A 448 -11.63 5.93 -1.19
CA LEU A 448 -12.22 6.79 -2.22
C LEU A 448 -11.18 7.51 -3.10
N GLY A 449 -9.88 7.27 -2.90
CA GLY A 449 -8.82 7.83 -3.73
C GLY A 449 -8.18 9.11 -3.20
N ALA A 450 -8.39 9.48 -1.94
CA ALA A 450 -7.79 10.69 -1.37
C ALA A 450 -6.25 10.72 -1.44
N ILE A 451 -5.57 9.56 -1.50
CA ILE A 451 -4.11 9.49 -1.65
C ILE A 451 -3.65 9.97 -3.03
N ALA A 452 -4.38 9.66 -4.09
CA ALA A 452 -4.04 10.13 -5.43
C ALA A 452 -4.01 11.67 -5.50
N ALA A 453 -4.91 12.33 -4.77
CA ALA A 453 -4.93 13.78 -4.66
C ALA A 453 -3.78 14.36 -3.81
N LEU A 454 -3.21 13.59 -2.86
CA LEU A 454 -2.05 14.00 -2.06
C LEU A 454 -0.74 13.93 -2.85
N ASN A 455 -0.62 13.00 -3.79
CA ASN A 455 0.58 12.83 -4.64
C ASN A 455 0.65 13.85 -5.79
N GLN A 456 -0.42 14.58 -6.08
CA GLN A 456 -0.47 15.61 -7.13
C GLN A 456 -0.14 17.02 -6.62
N LYS A 457 0.06 17.22 -5.32
CA LYS A 457 0.52 18.46 -4.69
C LYS A 457 1.99 18.35 -4.29
#